data_26c525ac6ebe4e235a7ef06f438bf66d
#
_entry.id   26c525ac6ebe4e235a7ef06f438bf66d
#
_cell.length_a   1.000
_cell.length_b   1.000
_cell.length_c   1.000
_cell.angle_alpha   90.00
_cell.angle_beta   90.00
_cell.angle_gamma   90.00
#
_symmetry.space_group_name_H-M   'P 1'
#
loop_
_entity.id
_entity.type
_entity.pdbx_description
1 polymer ?
#
loop_
_entity_poly.entity_id
_entity_poly.type
_entity_poly.pdbx_seq_one_letter_code
_entity_poly.pdbx_strand_id
1 'polypeptide(L)'
;MRKAGAPSDTYRIVSALRKVEEWYVGDGWYSDGPGFAFDYYNSFVLHPMYIEPLEIMTNAGKSKIWNAPDCDYNRAKKRMQRFGMILERFISPEGALPVFGRSITYRTGTLQPLALLAWRGWLPKELPDGQVRAAMTAVIKRMFGDDRNFNEKGSLTLGFNGKQPN
;
A
#
# COMPACT_ATOMS: atom_id res chain seq x y z
N MET A 1 -18.19 5.36 -1.79
CA MET A 1 -19.48 5.55 -2.44
C MET A 1 -20.51 4.53 -1.97
N ARG A 2 -20.42 3.23 -2.25
CA ARG A 2 -21.42 2.23 -1.80
C ARG A 2 -21.66 2.19 -0.29
N LYS A 3 -20.60 2.27 0.51
CA LYS A 3 -20.70 2.32 1.99
C LYS A 3 -21.48 3.54 2.49
N ALA A 4 -21.51 4.61 1.69
CA ALA A 4 -22.23 5.85 1.95
C ALA A 4 -23.60 5.93 1.23
N GLY A 5 -24.09 4.81 0.66
CA GLY A 5 -25.36 4.80 -0.07
C GLY A 5 -25.36 5.51 -1.43
N ALA A 6 -24.18 6.00 -1.86
CA ALA A 6 -24.08 6.72 -3.13
C ALA A 6 -24.10 5.78 -4.35
N PRO A 7 -24.59 6.23 -5.51
CA PRO A 7 -24.58 5.46 -6.76
C PRO A 7 -23.16 5.01 -7.12
N SER A 8 -23.02 3.78 -7.59
CA SER A 8 -21.74 3.22 -8.02
C SER A 8 -21.92 2.41 -9.30
N ASP A 9 -20.98 2.58 -10.22
CA ASP A 9 -20.90 1.81 -11.45
C ASP A 9 -20.16 0.51 -11.21
N THR A 10 -20.89 -0.59 -11.14
CA THR A 10 -20.32 -1.92 -10.87
C THR A 10 -19.40 -2.37 -11.99
N TYR A 11 -19.71 -2.05 -13.24
CA TYR A 11 -18.88 -2.44 -14.38
C TYR A 11 -17.50 -1.81 -14.31
N ARG A 12 -17.44 -0.51 -14.05
CA ARG A 12 -16.16 0.22 -13.89
C ARG A 12 -15.34 -0.32 -12.71
N ILE A 13 -16.01 -0.63 -11.59
CA ILE A 13 -15.32 -1.20 -10.42
C ILE A 13 -14.71 -2.56 -10.78
N VAL A 14 -15.49 -3.47 -11.39
CA VAL A 14 -14.99 -4.78 -11.79
C VAL A 14 -13.85 -4.67 -12.80
N SER A 15 -14.00 -3.81 -13.80
CA SER A 15 -12.96 -3.57 -14.81
C SER A 15 -11.65 -3.08 -14.17
N ALA A 16 -11.74 -2.14 -13.23
CA ALA A 16 -10.57 -1.63 -12.51
C ALA A 16 -9.88 -2.72 -11.66
N LEU A 17 -10.67 -3.52 -10.92
CA LEU A 17 -10.11 -4.61 -10.10
C LEU A 17 -9.43 -5.68 -10.96
N ARG A 18 -10.03 -6.06 -12.10
CA ARG A 18 -9.40 -6.98 -13.05
C ARG A 18 -8.10 -6.43 -13.60
N LYS A 19 -8.06 -5.14 -13.88
CA LYS A 19 -6.83 -4.49 -14.36
C LYS A 19 -5.70 -4.58 -13.34
N VAL A 20 -5.99 -4.43 -12.05
CA VAL A 20 -4.98 -4.63 -11.00
C VAL A 20 -4.51 -6.09 -10.94
N GLU A 21 -5.41 -7.08 -11.11
CA GLU A 21 -5.02 -8.49 -11.18
C GLU A 21 -4.05 -8.79 -12.33
N GLU A 22 -4.26 -8.18 -13.49
CA GLU A 22 -3.37 -8.32 -14.66
C GLU A 22 -1.95 -7.83 -14.37
N TRP A 23 -1.78 -6.88 -13.46
CA TRP A 23 -0.49 -6.30 -13.10
C TRP A 23 0.25 -7.04 -11.98
N TYR A 24 -0.31 -8.12 -11.46
CA TYR A 24 0.37 -8.91 -10.44
C TYR A 24 1.56 -9.66 -11.03
N VAL A 25 2.76 -9.41 -10.49
CA VAL A 25 4.02 -9.96 -10.99
C VAL A 25 4.65 -11.00 -10.07
N GLY A 26 3.97 -11.34 -8.98
CA GLY A 26 4.44 -12.34 -8.03
C GLY A 26 4.97 -11.74 -6.74
N ASP A 27 5.18 -12.59 -5.75
CA ASP A 27 5.82 -12.29 -4.46
C ASP A 27 5.23 -11.08 -3.69
N GLY A 28 3.93 -10.84 -3.89
CA GLY A 28 3.23 -9.71 -3.28
C GLY A 28 3.32 -8.40 -4.06
N TRP A 29 4.02 -8.36 -5.19
CA TRP A 29 4.20 -7.16 -5.99
C TRP A 29 3.22 -7.05 -7.16
N TYR A 30 2.82 -5.82 -7.43
CA TYR A 30 2.12 -5.43 -8.64
C TYR A 30 3.02 -4.49 -9.45
N SER A 31 3.03 -4.64 -10.77
CA SER A 31 3.62 -3.63 -11.65
C SER A 31 2.75 -2.38 -11.65
N ASP A 32 3.36 -1.20 -11.76
CA ASP A 32 2.62 0.05 -11.92
C ASP A 32 2.31 0.27 -13.41
N GLY A 33 1.30 -0.44 -13.88
CA GLY A 33 0.86 -0.43 -15.27
C GLY A 33 1.30 -1.65 -16.09
N PRO A 34 1.09 -1.63 -17.40
CA PRO A 34 1.31 -2.79 -18.29
C PRO A 34 2.80 -3.10 -18.54
N GLY A 35 3.70 -2.13 -18.37
CA GLY A 35 5.14 -2.33 -18.38
C GLY A 35 5.66 -2.68 -17.00
N PHE A 36 6.77 -3.43 -16.91
CA PHE A 36 7.39 -3.74 -15.63
C PHE A 36 7.87 -2.46 -14.95
N ALA A 37 7.29 -2.18 -13.77
CA ALA A 37 7.69 -1.05 -12.93
C ALA A 37 7.54 -1.40 -11.45
N PHE A 38 8.64 -1.39 -10.73
CA PHE A 38 8.69 -1.56 -9.27
C PHE A 38 8.86 -0.21 -8.59
N ASP A 39 7.94 0.10 -7.67
CA ASP A 39 8.00 1.34 -6.89
C ASP A 39 7.13 1.28 -5.64
N TYR A 40 7.21 2.35 -4.84
CA TYR A 40 6.41 2.51 -3.62
C TYR A 40 4.93 2.84 -3.87
N TYR A 41 4.51 2.93 -5.13
CA TYR A 41 3.10 3.01 -5.48
C TYR A 41 2.34 1.75 -5.03
N ASN A 42 3.04 0.61 -4.97
CA ASN A 42 2.54 -0.62 -4.35
C ASN A 42 2.05 -0.40 -2.92
N SER A 43 2.82 0.37 -2.12
CA SER A 43 2.49 0.65 -0.72
C SER A 43 1.30 1.58 -0.56
N PHE A 44 1.32 2.69 -1.30
CA PHE A 44 0.36 3.77 -1.06
C PHE A 44 -0.95 3.59 -1.83
N VAL A 45 -0.89 2.98 -3.00
CA VAL A 45 -2.05 2.89 -3.90
C VAL A 45 -2.48 1.45 -4.17
N LEU A 46 -1.60 0.62 -4.75
CA LEU A 46 -2.04 -0.65 -5.30
C LEU A 46 -2.63 -1.58 -4.23
N HIS A 47 -1.91 -1.89 -3.16
CA HIS A 47 -2.42 -2.77 -2.11
C HIS A 47 -3.65 -2.22 -1.39
N PRO A 48 -3.64 -1.00 -0.81
CA PRO A 48 -4.79 -0.53 -0.06
C PRO A 48 -6.01 -0.28 -0.94
N MET A 49 -5.83 0.34 -2.10
CA MET A 49 -6.96 0.64 -3.00
C MET A 49 -7.48 -0.58 -3.75
N TYR A 50 -6.77 -1.71 -3.72
CA TYR A 50 -7.26 -2.98 -4.24
C TYR A 50 -8.02 -3.77 -3.18
N ILE A 51 -7.45 -3.93 -1.97
CA ILE A 51 -8.04 -4.79 -0.95
C ILE A 51 -9.31 -4.21 -0.32
N GLU A 52 -9.37 -2.90 -0.09
CA GLU A 52 -10.54 -2.27 0.54
C GLU A 52 -11.83 -2.38 -0.30
N PRO A 53 -11.83 -2.10 -1.60
CA PRO A 53 -12.98 -2.37 -2.44
C PRO A 53 -13.39 -3.84 -2.46
N LEU A 54 -12.42 -4.77 -2.53
CA LEU A 54 -12.71 -6.21 -2.48
C LEU A 54 -13.41 -6.61 -1.19
N GLU A 55 -12.93 -6.11 -0.04
CA GLU A 55 -13.55 -6.35 1.27
C GLU A 55 -15.01 -5.85 1.28
N ILE A 56 -15.24 -4.60 0.87
CA ILE A 56 -16.59 -4.02 0.82
C ILE A 56 -17.52 -4.85 -0.05
N MET A 57 -17.03 -5.36 -1.14
CA MET A 57 -17.82 -6.12 -2.09
C MET A 57 -18.10 -7.54 -1.59
N THR A 58 -17.13 -8.19 -0.96
CA THR A 58 -17.28 -9.51 -0.35
C THR A 58 -18.28 -9.45 0.79
N ASN A 59 -18.15 -8.48 1.70
CA ASN A 59 -19.06 -8.30 2.84
C ASN A 59 -20.47 -7.90 2.43
N ALA A 60 -20.64 -7.25 1.29
CA ALA A 60 -21.98 -6.92 0.76
C ALA A 60 -22.73 -8.13 0.17
N GLY A 61 -22.23 -9.34 0.31
CA GLY A 61 -22.83 -10.58 -0.22
C GLY A 61 -22.92 -10.61 -1.75
N LYS A 62 -22.19 -9.72 -2.42
CA LYS A 62 -22.29 -9.50 -3.87
C LYS A 62 -21.23 -10.25 -4.68
N SER A 63 -20.51 -11.16 -4.07
CA SER A 63 -19.59 -12.07 -4.78
C SER A 63 -20.26 -12.83 -5.93
N LYS A 64 -21.58 -13.08 -5.82
CA LYS A 64 -22.36 -13.72 -6.89
C LYS A 64 -22.78 -12.79 -8.05
N ILE A 65 -22.78 -11.45 -7.82
CA ILE A 65 -23.09 -10.47 -8.87
C ILE A 65 -21.86 -10.15 -9.72
N TRP A 66 -20.68 -10.50 -9.20
CA TRP A 66 -19.43 -10.26 -9.84
C TRP A 66 -18.97 -11.53 -10.53
N ASN A 67 -19.23 -11.62 -11.76
CA ASN A 67 -18.61 -12.64 -12.60
C ASN A 67 -17.10 -12.29 -12.79
N ALA A 68 -16.40 -12.15 -11.65
CA ALA A 68 -14.98 -11.82 -11.58
C ALA A 68 -14.27 -12.82 -10.64
N PRO A 69 -14.22 -14.11 -11.02
CA PRO A 69 -13.59 -15.17 -10.19
C PRO A 69 -12.11 -14.87 -9.93
N ASP A 70 -11.52 -14.02 -10.75
CA ASP A 70 -10.11 -13.65 -10.66
C ASP A 70 -9.83 -12.63 -9.56
N CYS A 71 -10.85 -11.93 -9.05
CA CYS A 71 -10.71 -10.91 -8.00
C CYS A 71 -11.10 -11.48 -6.64
N ASP A 72 -10.15 -12.11 -5.97
CA ASP A 72 -10.36 -12.79 -4.68
C ASP A 72 -9.76 -12.01 -3.50
N TYR A 73 -10.61 -11.71 -2.51
CA TYR A 73 -10.22 -10.96 -1.32
C TYR A 73 -9.15 -11.67 -0.48
N ASN A 74 -9.27 -12.97 -0.28
CA ASN A 74 -8.31 -13.72 0.54
C ASN A 74 -6.95 -13.81 -0.14
N ARG A 75 -6.94 -13.94 -1.47
CA ARG A 75 -5.72 -13.88 -2.27
C ARG A 75 -5.06 -12.52 -2.20
N ALA A 76 -5.82 -11.42 -2.35
CA ALA A 76 -5.31 -10.07 -2.21
C ALA A 76 -4.72 -9.83 -0.81
N LYS A 77 -5.39 -10.32 0.25
CA LYS A 77 -4.88 -10.27 1.62
C LYS A 77 -3.54 -11.00 1.77
N LYS A 78 -3.43 -12.23 1.25
CA LYS A 78 -2.17 -12.99 1.29
C LYS A 78 -1.04 -12.30 0.54
N ARG A 79 -1.34 -11.69 -0.61
CA ARG A 79 -0.37 -10.89 -1.37
C ARG A 79 0.11 -9.68 -0.58
N MET A 80 -0.80 -8.96 0.07
CA MET A 80 -0.44 -7.83 0.92
C MET A 80 0.38 -8.26 2.15
N GLN A 81 0.07 -9.40 2.75
CA GLN A 81 0.88 -9.99 3.83
C GLN A 81 2.31 -10.27 3.36
N ARG A 82 2.45 -10.89 2.17
CA ARG A 82 3.76 -11.18 1.58
C ARG A 82 4.53 -9.90 1.26
N PHE A 83 3.87 -8.92 0.67
CA PHE A 83 4.45 -7.61 0.42
C PHE A 83 4.89 -6.91 1.72
N GLY A 84 4.07 -6.95 2.77
CA GLY A 84 4.40 -6.38 4.07
C GLY A 84 5.66 -6.98 4.69
N MET A 85 5.85 -8.30 4.55
CA MET A 85 7.09 -8.98 5.01
C MET A 85 8.32 -8.48 4.27
N ILE A 86 8.22 -8.21 2.98
CA ILE A 86 9.32 -7.67 2.17
C ILE A 86 9.56 -6.20 2.51
N LEU A 87 8.50 -5.41 2.60
CA LEU A 87 8.58 -3.99 2.92
C LEU A 87 9.22 -3.74 4.28
N GLU A 88 8.89 -4.55 5.29
CA GLU A 88 9.51 -4.44 6.60
C GLU A 88 11.03 -4.69 6.53
N ARG A 89 11.46 -5.70 5.77
CA ARG A 89 12.89 -6.02 5.58
C ARG A 89 13.65 -4.98 4.76
N PHE A 90 12.97 -4.12 4.04
CA PHE A 90 13.60 -2.98 3.36
C PHE A 90 13.92 -1.84 4.31
N ILE A 91 13.31 -1.80 5.48
CA ILE A 91 13.53 -0.75 6.46
C ILE A 91 14.81 -1.06 7.25
N SER A 92 15.79 -0.16 7.14
CA SER A 92 16.99 -0.29 7.96
C SER A 92 16.69 0.00 9.45
N PRO A 93 17.56 -0.41 10.37
CA PRO A 93 17.42 -0.06 11.79
C PRO A 93 17.28 1.45 12.05
N GLU A 94 17.88 2.27 11.19
CA GLU A 94 17.81 3.74 11.26
C GLU A 94 16.58 4.31 10.54
N GLY A 95 15.69 3.48 10.02
CA GLY A 95 14.48 3.87 9.34
C GLY A 95 14.68 4.33 7.89
N ALA A 96 15.79 3.98 7.26
CA ALA A 96 15.99 4.25 5.84
C ALA A 96 15.26 3.20 4.98
N LEU A 97 14.76 3.62 3.84
CA LEU A 97 14.20 2.78 2.79
C LEU A 97 15.09 2.86 1.55
N PRO A 98 15.29 1.77 0.81
CA PRO A 98 16.04 1.79 -0.43
C PRO A 98 15.35 2.68 -1.47
N VAL A 99 16.14 3.40 -2.25
CA VAL A 99 15.64 4.29 -3.30
C VAL A 99 15.55 3.51 -4.60
N PHE A 100 14.33 3.22 -5.02
CA PHE A 100 14.08 2.59 -6.33
C PHE A 100 12.73 3.06 -6.87
N GLY A 101 12.59 3.04 -8.19
CA GLY A 101 11.37 3.47 -8.85
C GLY A 101 10.96 4.89 -8.49
N ARG A 102 9.66 5.11 -8.38
CA ARG A 102 9.06 6.38 -7.97
C ARG A 102 8.34 6.25 -6.62
N SER A 103 7.75 7.33 -6.16
CA SER A 103 6.80 7.35 -5.02
C SER A 103 7.43 7.20 -3.63
N ILE A 104 8.76 7.17 -3.50
CA ILE A 104 9.40 7.25 -2.18
C ILE A 104 9.10 8.58 -1.48
N THR A 105 8.77 9.61 -2.24
CA THR A 105 8.36 10.92 -1.74
C THR A 105 7.05 10.90 -0.95
N TYR A 106 6.30 9.82 -1.00
CA TYR A 106 5.13 9.62 -0.14
C TYR A 106 5.49 9.46 1.35
N ARG A 107 6.75 9.37 1.67
CA ARG A 107 7.28 9.32 3.03
C ARG A 107 6.60 8.23 3.86
N THR A 108 5.90 8.59 4.93
CA THR A 108 5.17 7.64 5.77
C THR A 108 4.04 6.90 5.05
N GLY A 109 3.57 7.39 3.90
CA GLY A 109 2.62 6.67 3.05
C GLY A 109 3.15 5.32 2.56
N THR A 110 4.48 5.16 2.48
CA THR A 110 5.11 3.86 2.16
C THR A 110 4.82 2.79 3.21
N LEU A 111 4.47 3.17 4.43
CA LEU A 111 4.17 2.25 5.54
C LEU A 111 2.72 1.78 5.58
N GLN A 112 1.85 2.27 4.69
CA GLN A 112 0.42 2.01 4.74
C GLN A 112 0.06 0.50 4.76
N PRO A 113 0.70 -0.39 3.98
CA PRO A 113 0.41 -1.83 4.08
C PRO A 113 0.74 -2.42 5.45
N LEU A 114 1.86 -2.03 6.07
CA LEU A 114 2.23 -2.48 7.42
C LEU A 114 1.23 -1.98 8.46
N ALA A 115 0.84 -0.71 8.38
CA ALA A 115 -0.16 -0.12 9.26
C ALA A 115 -1.52 -0.81 9.11
N LEU A 116 -1.95 -1.07 7.87
CA LEU A 116 -3.21 -1.73 7.57
C LEU A 116 -3.22 -3.18 8.07
N LEU A 117 -2.15 -3.93 7.84
CA LEU A 117 -1.99 -5.31 8.33
C LEU A 117 -2.06 -5.37 9.87
N ALA A 118 -1.34 -4.47 10.55
CA ALA A 118 -1.34 -4.40 12.01
C ALA A 118 -2.71 -4.00 12.57
N TRP A 119 -3.31 -2.94 12.02
CA TRP A 119 -4.61 -2.44 12.47
C TRP A 119 -5.74 -3.46 12.31
N ARG A 120 -5.69 -4.26 11.24
CA ARG A 120 -6.69 -5.30 10.95
C ARG A 120 -6.41 -6.64 11.64
N GLY A 121 -5.29 -6.80 12.36
CA GLY A 121 -4.89 -8.08 12.92
C GLY A 121 -4.56 -9.13 11.85
N TRP A 122 -3.98 -8.70 10.73
CA TRP A 122 -3.66 -9.55 9.58
C TRP A 122 -2.17 -9.84 9.43
N LEU A 123 -1.36 -9.45 10.41
CA LEU A 123 0.07 -9.75 10.37
C LEU A 123 0.29 -11.27 10.34
N PRO A 124 1.15 -11.78 9.46
CA PRO A 124 1.52 -13.19 9.48
C PRO A 124 2.44 -13.47 10.67
N LYS A 125 2.55 -14.74 11.07
CA LYS A 125 3.39 -15.16 12.21
C LYS A 125 4.86 -14.76 12.07
N GLU A 126 5.33 -14.73 10.82
CA GLU A 126 6.70 -14.37 10.45
C GLU A 126 6.99 -12.86 10.57
N LEU A 127 5.96 -12.07 10.88
CA LEU A 127 6.06 -10.62 11.02
C LEU A 127 5.37 -10.17 12.32
N PRO A 128 6.04 -10.31 13.48
CA PRO A 128 5.46 -9.97 14.78
C PRO A 128 5.11 -8.48 14.91
N ASP A 129 4.05 -8.17 15.66
CA ASP A 129 3.58 -6.79 15.92
C ASP A 129 4.68 -5.85 16.43
N GLY A 130 5.54 -6.34 17.33
CA GLY A 130 6.64 -5.56 17.89
C GLY A 130 7.67 -5.15 16.84
N GLN A 131 7.98 -6.05 15.89
CA GLN A 131 8.90 -5.80 14.79
C GLN A 131 8.32 -4.74 13.83
N VAL A 132 7.06 -4.88 13.46
CA VAL A 132 6.36 -3.89 12.60
C VAL A 132 6.34 -2.51 13.27
N ARG A 133 6.02 -2.47 14.55
CA ARG A 133 6.01 -1.22 15.33
C ARG A 133 7.38 -0.57 15.36
N ALA A 134 8.43 -1.34 15.61
CA ALA A 134 9.80 -0.85 15.64
C ALA A 134 10.21 -0.27 14.27
N ALA A 135 9.98 -1.02 13.18
CA ALA A 135 10.29 -0.59 11.83
C ALA A 135 9.54 0.70 11.44
N MET A 136 8.24 0.75 11.66
CA MET A 136 7.43 1.95 11.38
C MET A 136 7.89 3.16 12.21
N THR A 137 8.21 2.94 13.50
CA THR A 137 8.70 4.00 14.39
C THR A 137 10.04 4.54 13.91
N ALA A 138 10.95 3.68 13.47
CA ALA A 138 12.25 4.10 12.93
C ALA A 138 12.06 5.00 11.70
N VAL A 139 11.19 4.62 10.74
CA VAL A 139 10.90 5.45 9.56
C VAL A 139 10.28 6.78 9.96
N ILE A 140 9.29 6.79 10.84
CA ILE A 140 8.63 8.02 11.28
C ILE A 140 9.62 8.96 11.96
N LYS A 141 10.45 8.44 12.88
CA LYS A 141 11.47 9.25 13.54
C LYS A 141 12.47 9.84 12.56
N ARG A 142 12.94 9.03 11.60
CA ARG A 142 13.84 9.51 10.55
C ARG A 142 13.22 10.59 9.70
N MET A 143 11.95 10.41 9.29
CA MET A 143 11.24 11.39 8.44
C MET A 143 10.99 12.72 9.15
N PHE A 144 10.43 12.66 10.34
CA PHE A 144 10.02 13.85 11.07
C PHE A 144 11.10 14.41 12.03
N GLY A 145 12.21 13.70 12.19
CA GLY A 145 13.40 14.21 12.85
C GLY A 145 14.25 15.12 11.95
N ASP A 146 13.92 15.21 10.66
CA ASP A 146 14.58 16.11 9.71
C ASP A 146 13.69 17.34 9.47
N ASP A 147 14.14 18.51 9.94
CA ASP A 147 13.43 19.79 9.82
C ASP A 147 13.20 20.23 8.37
N ARG A 148 14.01 19.73 7.44
CA ARG A 148 13.86 20.00 6.00
C ARG A 148 12.58 19.44 5.38
N ASN A 149 11.86 18.59 6.08
CA ASN A 149 10.56 18.08 5.61
C ASN A 149 9.47 19.15 5.58
N PHE A 150 9.68 20.25 6.30
CA PHE A 150 8.73 21.35 6.34
C PHE A 150 9.41 22.65 5.90
N ASN A 151 8.70 23.47 5.15
CA ASN A 151 9.13 24.83 4.86
C ASN A 151 8.73 25.78 5.99
N GLU A 152 9.15 27.05 5.89
CA GLU A 152 8.87 28.10 6.89
C GLU A 152 7.36 28.30 7.15
N LYS A 153 6.50 27.92 6.21
CA LYS A 153 5.04 28.02 6.33
C LYS A 153 4.40 26.76 6.92
N GLY A 154 5.20 25.76 7.33
CA GLY A 154 4.73 24.49 7.86
C GLY A 154 4.18 23.51 6.81
N SER A 155 4.34 23.80 5.53
CA SER A 155 3.97 22.89 4.45
C SER A 155 5.11 21.91 4.15
N LEU A 156 4.75 20.70 3.69
CA LEU A 156 5.74 19.72 3.26
C LEU A 156 6.59 20.25 2.08
N THR A 157 7.89 20.05 2.16
CA THR A 157 8.83 20.35 1.06
C THR A 157 8.70 19.33 -0.06
N LEU A 158 9.14 19.70 -1.25
CA LEU A 158 9.21 18.79 -2.40
C LEU A 158 10.23 17.66 -2.17
N GLY A 159 10.01 16.55 -2.85
CA GLY A 159 10.86 15.38 -2.75
C GLY A 159 10.79 14.70 -1.39
N PHE A 160 11.77 13.84 -1.11
CA PHE A 160 11.82 13.06 0.11
C PHE A 160 12.12 13.91 1.36
N ASN A 161 13.03 14.87 1.22
CA ASN A 161 13.49 15.77 2.30
C ASN A 161 13.91 17.15 1.78
N GLY A 162 13.27 17.67 0.77
CA GLY A 162 13.58 18.96 0.17
C GLY A 162 14.83 19.01 -0.70
N LYS A 163 15.51 17.88 -0.91
CA LYS A 163 16.76 17.81 -1.69
C LYS A 163 16.60 17.32 -3.13
N GLN A 164 15.48 16.72 -3.48
CA GLN A 164 15.25 16.23 -4.83
C GLN A 164 14.15 17.05 -5.50
N PRO A 165 14.49 17.73 -6.59
CA PRO A 165 13.45 18.14 -7.53
C PRO A 165 12.77 16.89 -8.08
N ASN A 166 11.48 16.98 -8.29
CA ASN A 166 10.71 15.91 -8.94
C ASN A 166 11.25 15.64 -10.35
#